data_3d0f25da7ebdc4d3204ee4f5325a756f
#
_entry.id   3d0f25da7ebdc4d3204ee4f5325a756f
#
_cell.length_a   1.000
_cell.length_b   1.000
_cell.length_c   1.000
_cell.angle_alpha   90.00
_cell.angle_beta   90.00
_cell.angle_gamma   90.00
#
_symmetry.space_group_name_H-M   'P 1'
#
loop_
_entity.id
_entity.type
_entity.pdbx_description
1 polymer ?
#
loop_
_entity_poly.entity_id
_entity_poly.type
_entity_poly.pdbx_seq_one_letter_code
_entity_poly.pdbx_strand_id
1 'polypeptide(L)'
;NSPAVPKVGFVTVPKSYTDISGEQIQAEDMDICARVISVFKCHKAIPLTAASATAVAAALPGSVVQKVMAPGISTENVRIGHPSGIMTMCPEIEQDGDEIKVPSVGVQRTARRIMDGTVYIRR
;
A
#
# COMPACT_ATOMS: atom_id res chain seq x y z
N ASN A 1 -16.69 -0.49 21.79
CA ASN A 1 -15.71 0.33 21.08
C ASN A 1 -14.53 -0.55 20.68
N SER A 2 -14.23 -0.62 19.39
CA SER A 2 -13.05 -1.33 18.89
C SER A 2 -11.89 -0.33 18.72
N PRO A 3 -10.75 -0.49 19.40
CA PRO A 3 -9.62 0.42 19.24
C PRO A 3 -8.95 0.32 17.85
N ALA A 4 -9.34 -0.66 17.05
CA ALA A 4 -8.87 -0.85 15.67
C ALA A 4 -9.73 -0.09 14.63
N VAL A 5 -10.80 0.59 15.04
CA VAL A 5 -11.75 1.28 14.16
C VAL A 5 -12.09 2.66 14.75
N PRO A 6 -11.95 3.75 13.97
CA PRO A 6 -11.42 3.79 12.61
C PRO A 6 -9.89 3.63 12.57
N LYS A 7 -9.36 3.12 11.45
CA LYS A 7 -7.94 3.29 11.14
C LYS A 7 -7.74 4.68 10.53
N VAL A 8 -6.71 5.37 10.98
CA VAL A 8 -6.36 6.71 10.47
C VAL A 8 -5.05 6.60 9.71
N GLY A 9 -5.06 7.03 8.45
CA GLY A 9 -3.87 7.06 7.61
C GLY A 9 -3.41 8.48 7.33
N PHE A 10 -2.10 8.68 7.31
CA PHE A 10 -1.44 9.89 6.87
C PHE A 10 -0.69 9.60 5.58
N VAL A 11 -0.83 10.48 4.60
CA VAL A 11 -0.10 10.39 3.33
C VAL A 11 0.69 11.66 3.10
N THR A 12 1.87 11.52 2.52
CA THR A 12 2.73 12.65 2.15
C THR A 12 3.38 12.38 0.79
N VAL A 13 3.94 13.42 0.20
CA VAL A 13 4.83 13.29 -0.95
C VAL A 13 5.98 12.31 -0.64
N PRO A 14 6.58 11.67 -1.65
CA PRO A 14 7.76 10.83 -1.47
C PRO A 14 8.87 11.56 -0.72
N LYS A 15 9.46 10.89 0.28
CA LYS A 15 10.63 11.37 1.04
C LYS A 15 11.49 10.16 1.40
N SER A 16 12.81 10.30 1.23
CA SER A 16 13.75 9.28 1.70
C SER A 16 13.69 9.15 3.23
N TYR A 17 13.77 7.92 3.70
CA TYR A 17 13.75 7.61 5.14
C TYR A 17 14.51 6.31 5.42
N THR A 18 14.84 6.09 6.67
CA THR A 18 15.35 4.80 7.15
C THR A 18 14.18 3.96 7.64
N ASP A 19 14.04 2.75 7.14
CA ASP A 19 13.01 1.81 7.57
C ASP A 19 13.29 1.21 8.95
N ILE A 20 12.37 0.38 9.46
CA ILE A 20 12.53 -0.24 10.80
C ILE A 20 13.63 -1.30 10.86
N SER A 21 14.17 -1.75 9.72
CA SER A 21 15.31 -2.67 9.64
C SER A 21 16.66 -1.95 9.56
N GLY A 22 16.64 -0.62 9.38
CA GLY A 22 17.83 0.21 9.20
C GLY A 22 18.21 0.42 7.73
N GLU A 23 17.41 -0.04 6.79
CA GLU A 23 17.63 0.14 5.35
C GLU A 23 17.21 1.55 4.91
N GLN A 24 17.99 2.16 4.01
CA GLN A 24 17.66 3.46 3.42
C GLN A 24 16.71 3.26 2.25
N ILE A 25 15.52 3.84 2.35
CA ILE A 25 14.51 3.86 1.30
C ILE A 25 14.56 5.23 0.61
N GLN A 26 14.73 5.23 -0.71
CA GLN A 26 14.85 6.46 -1.48
C GLN A 26 13.49 7.00 -1.93
N ALA A 27 13.38 8.31 -2.05
CA ALA A 27 12.14 8.96 -2.48
C ALA A 27 11.72 8.57 -3.91
N GLU A 28 12.68 8.31 -4.78
CA GLU A 28 12.47 7.89 -6.17
C GLU A 28 11.89 6.47 -6.31
N ASP A 29 12.02 5.66 -5.28
CA ASP A 29 11.52 4.28 -5.29
C ASP A 29 10.02 4.18 -4.97
N MET A 30 9.38 5.29 -4.59
CA MET A 30 7.98 5.31 -4.19
C MET A 30 7.21 6.47 -4.84
N ASP A 31 5.87 6.36 -4.84
CA ASP A 31 4.97 7.37 -5.39
C ASP A 31 4.31 8.21 -4.30
N ILE A 32 4.16 7.62 -3.12
CA ILE A 32 3.66 8.26 -1.89
C ILE A 32 4.29 7.63 -0.65
N CYS A 33 4.38 8.39 0.43
CA CYS A 33 4.63 7.85 1.77
C CYS A 33 3.31 7.71 2.52
N ALA A 34 3.10 6.58 3.22
CA ALA A 34 1.95 6.36 4.07
C ALA A 34 2.34 5.87 5.47
N ARG A 35 1.59 6.33 6.47
CA ARG A 35 1.65 5.85 7.85
C ARG A 35 0.25 5.61 8.35
N VAL A 36 0.02 4.49 8.99
CA VAL A 36 -1.31 4.10 9.48
C VAL A 36 -1.28 3.90 10.97
N ILE A 37 -2.18 4.57 11.66
CA ILE A 37 -2.41 4.36 13.09
C ILE A 37 -3.44 3.25 13.24
N SER A 38 -3.08 2.24 13.98
CA SER A 38 -3.96 1.13 14.35
C SER A 38 -3.73 0.80 15.83
N VAL A 39 -4.82 0.66 16.58
CA VAL A 39 -4.75 0.37 18.03
C VAL A 39 -3.82 1.37 18.75
N PHE A 40 -4.02 2.68 18.48
CA PHE A 40 -3.28 3.83 19.08
C PHE A 40 -1.77 3.85 18.81
N LYS A 41 -1.28 3.05 17.89
CA LYS A 41 0.14 3.01 17.51
C LYS A 41 0.32 3.09 16.00
N CYS A 42 1.44 3.65 15.57
CA CYS A 42 1.83 3.55 14.17
C CYS A 42 2.10 2.07 13.83
N HIS A 43 1.45 1.60 12.78
CA HIS A 43 1.66 0.23 12.30
C HIS A 43 3.10 0.09 11.79
N LYS A 44 3.78 -0.99 12.16
CA LYS A 44 5.19 -1.24 11.77
C LYS A 44 5.40 -1.47 10.26
N ALA A 45 4.32 -1.76 9.54
CA ALA A 45 4.27 -1.81 8.08
C ALA A 45 3.05 -0.99 7.62
N ILE A 46 2.31 -1.46 6.65
CA ILE A 46 0.98 -0.95 6.29
C ILE A 46 0.01 -2.13 6.25
N PRO A 47 -1.18 -2.04 6.89
CA PRO A 47 -2.20 -3.07 6.74
C PRO A 47 -2.62 -3.19 5.27
N LEU A 48 -2.73 -4.42 4.76
CA LEU A 48 -3.07 -4.65 3.35
C LEU A 48 -4.36 -3.91 2.95
N THR A 49 -5.39 -3.96 3.77
CA THR A 49 -6.66 -3.25 3.50
C THR A 49 -6.50 -1.73 3.45
N ALA A 50 -5.60 -1.15 4.26
CA ALA A 50 -5.29 0.27 4.20
C ALA A 50 -4.46 0.60 2.94
N ALA A 51 -3.52 -0.26 2.57
CA ALA A 51 -2.76 -0.10 1.32
C ALA A 51 -3.68 -0.15 0.10
N SER A 52 -4.63 -1.12 0.06
CA SER A 52 -5.63 -1.21 -1.01
C SER A 52 -6.48 0.05 -1.11
N ALA A 53 -7.01 0.53 0.00
CA ALA A 53 -7.79 1.78 0.03
C ALA A 53 -6.96 2.99 -0.40
N THR A 54 -5.68 3.05 0.00
CA THR A 54 -4.76 4.13 -0.39
C THR A 54 -4.48 4.10 -1.90
N ALA A 55 -4.26 2.92 -2.47
CA ALA A 55 -4.00 2.76 -3.90
C ALA A 55 -5.24 3.15 -4.75
N VAL A 56 -6.43 2.73 -4.33
CA VAL A 56 -7.68 3.16 -4.97
C VAL A 56 -7.82 4.68 -4.88
N ALA A 57 -7.61 5.26 -3.70
CA ALA A 57 -7.68 6.71 -3.53
C ALA A 57 -6.65 7.47 -4.38
N ALA A 58 -5.47 6.88 -4.63
CA ALA A 58 -4.47 7.45 -5.54
C ALA A 58 -4.97 7.57 -6.98
N ALA A 59 -5.79 6.62 -7.41
CA ALA A 59 -6.39 6.61 -8.75
C ALA A 59 -7.67 7.46 -8.86
N LEU A 60 -8.26 7.88 -7.73
CA LEU A 60 -9.49 8.67 -7.73
C LEU A 60 -9.21 10.17 -7.90
N PRO A 61 -9.75 10.83 -8.95
CA PRO A 61 -9.57 12.27 -9.18
C PRO A 61 -10.01 13.10 -7.97
N GLY A 62 -9.15 14.05 -7.58
CA GLY A 62 -9.44 14.99 -6.50
C GLY A 62 -9.28 14.45 -5.08
N SER A 63 -8.93 13.18 -4.91
CA SER A 63 -8.64 12.61 -3.60
C SER A 63 -7.42 13.27 -2.93
N VAL A 64 -7.36 13.21 -1.61
CA VAL A 64 -6.18 13.69 -0.85
C VAL A 64 -4.92 12.92 -1.23
N VAL A 65 -5.05 11.62 -1.49
CA VAL A 65 -3.91 10.76 -1.88
C VAL A 65 -3.36 11.18 -3.23
N GLN A 66 -4.24 11.36 -4.23
CA GLN A 66 -3.84 11.81 -5.57
C GLN A 66 -3.12 13.16 -5.52
N LYS A 67 -3.58 14.08 -4.68
CA LYS A 67 -2.99 15.44 -4.56
C LYS A 67 -1.55 15.45 -4.04
N VAL A 68 -1.12 14.42 -3.32
CA VAL A 68 0.26 14.31 -2.81
C VAL A 68 1.16 13.48 -3.72
N MET A 69 0.63 12.83 -4.75
CA MET A 69 1.43 12.17 -5.78
C MET A 69 2.02 13.21 -6.74
N ALA A 70 3.19 12.90 -7.29
CA ALA A 70 3.74 13.73 -8.35
C ALA A 70 2.86 13.68 -9.62
N PRO A 71 2.70 14.78 -10.36
CA PRO A 71 1.93 14.78 -11.59
C PRO A 71 2.48 13.79 -12.62
N GLY A 72 1.57 13.06 -13.30
CA GLY A 72 1.94 12.13 -14.38
C GLY A 72 2.40 10.75 -13.91
N ILE A 73 2.37 10.45 -12.61
CA ILE A 73 2.64 9.10 -12.12
C ILE A 73 1.48 8.19 -12.51
N SER A 74 1.81 7.01 -13.06
CA SER A 74 0.84 5.97 -13.37
C SER A 74 0.18 5.45 -12.10
N THR A 75 -1.14 5.30 -12.14
CA THR A 75 -1.90 4.70 -11.04
C THR A 75 -2.12 3.19 -11.20
N GLU A 76 -1.59 2.58 -12.27
CA GLU A 76 -1.63 1.13 -12.46
C GLU A 76 -0.78 0.38 -11.43
N ASN A 77 0.34 1.00 -11.01
CA ASN A 77 1.26 0.44 -10.02
C ASN A 77 1.61 1.53 -9.02
N VAL A 78 0.92 1.58 -7.90
CA VAL A 78 1.15 2.56 -6.84
C VAL A 78 2.14 2.02 -5.83
N ARG A 79 3.32 2.63 -5.76
CA ARG A 79 4.39 2.27 -4.82
C ARG A 79 4.25 3.08 -3.54
N ILE A 80 3.88 2.41 -2.47
CA ILE A 80 3.59 3.02 -1.16
C ILE A 80 4.76 2.79 -0.22
N GLY A 81 5.48 3.84 0.16
CA GLY A 81 6.52 3.80 1.19
C GLY A 81 5.91 3.72 2.58
N HIS A 82 6.28 2.71 3.36
CA HIS A 82 5.78 2.47 4.72
C HIS A 82 6.93 2.09 5.68
N PRO A 83 6.72 2.01 7.00
CA PRO A 83 7.82 1.82 7.94
C PRO A 83 8.75 0.61 7.71
N SER A 84 8.31 -0.42 6.99
CA SER A 84 9.12 -1.61 6.68
C SER A 84 9.51 -1.72 5.21
N GLY A 85 9.57 -0.60 4.45
CA GLY A 85 9.96 -0.59 3.05
C GLY A 85 8.87 -0.09 2.11
N ILE A 86 8.69 -0.72 0.96
CA ILE A 86 7.77 -0.31 -0.09
C ILE A 86 6.80 -1.45 -0.40
N MET A 87 5.52 -1.11 -0.59
CA MET A 87 4.49 -2.03 -1.06
C MET A 87 3.92 -1.52 -2.39
N THR A 88 3.96 -2.34 -3.42
CA THR A 88 3.35 -2.03 -4.71
C THR A 88 1.95 -2.60 -4.79
N MET A 89 0.99 -1.74 -5.09
CA MET A 89 -0.42 -2.05 -5.25
C MET A 89 -0.85 -1.76 -6.68
N CYS A 90 -1.72 -2.59 -7.23
CA CYS A 90 -2.20 -2.51 -8.61
C CYS A 90 -3.74 -2.37 -8.59
N PRO A 91 -4.29 -1.17 -8.39
CA PRO A 91 -5.73 -0.96 -8.44
C PRO A 91 -6.21 -1.00 -9.89
N GLU A 92 -7.27 -1.75 -10.17
CA GLU A 92 -8.01 -1.69 -11.42
C GLU A 92 -9.18 -0.72 -11.22
N ILE A 93 -9.22 0.32 -12.04
CA ILE A 93 -10.27 1.34 -12.02
C ILE A 93 -10.92 1.39 -13.38
N GLU A 94 -12.23 1.22 -13.41
CA GLU A 94 -13.08 1.44 -14.59
C GLU A 94 -13.91 2.70 -14.35
N GLN A 95 -13.90 3.60 -15.31
CA GLN A 95 -14.71 4.82 -15.28
C GLN A 95 -15.73 4.78 -16.41
N ASP A 96 -17.00 4.88 -16.05
CA ASP A 96 -18.12 4.98 -16.99
C ASP A 96 -18.90 6.27 -16.66
N GLY A 97 -18.58 7.34 -17.38
CA GLY A 97 -19.09 8.67 -17.07
C GLY A 97 -18.66 9.14 -15.67
N ASP A 98 -19.63 9.39 -14.80
CA ASP A 98 -19.39 9.81 -13.40
C ASP A 98 -19.29 8.61 -12.45
N GLU A 99 -19.56 7.38 -12.91
CA GLU A 99 -19.47 6.18 -12.11
C GLU A 99 -18.04 5.62 -12.13
N ILE A 100 -17.52 5.34 -10.95
CA ILE A 100 -16.21 4.71 -10.78
C ILE A 100 -16.42 3.32 -10.18
N LYS A 101 -15.91 2.30 -10.88
CA LYS A 101 -15.89 0.90 -10.41
C LYS A 101 -14.47 0.49 -10.10
N VAL A 102 -14.34 -0.35 -9.08
CA VAL A 102 -13.06 -0.93 -8.67
C VAL A 102 -13.20 -2.46 -8.73
N PRO A 103 -13.00 -3.07 -9.90
CA PRO A 103 -13.14 -4.52 -10.07
C PRO A 103 -12.19 -5.30 -9.18
N SER A 104 -10.95 -4.83 -9.07
CA SER A 104 -9.93 -5.51 -8.27
C SER A 104 -8.86 -4.56 -7.75
N VAL A 105 -8.12 -5.04 -6.72
CA VAL A 105 -6.89 -4.40 -6.25
C VAL A 105 -5.85 -5.49 -6.04
N GLY A 106 -4.87 -5.54 -6.94
CA GLY A 106 -3.73 -6.44 -6.84
C GLY A 106 -2.69 -5.95 -5.84
N VAL A 107 -1.92 -6.89 -5.28
CA VAL A 107 -0.72 -6.60 -4.49
C VAL A 107 0.45 -7.40 -5.04
N GLN A 108 1.56 -6.73 -5.30
CA GLN A 108 2.79 -7.41 -5.67
C GLN A 108 3.43 -8.04 -4.42
N ARG A 109 3.70 -9.35 -4.50
CA ARG A 109 4.33 -10.11 -3.43
C ARG A 109 5.55 -10.86 -3.95
N THR A 110 6.54 -11.01 -3.10
CA THR A 110 7.69 -11.88 -3.32
C THR A 110 7.56 -13.14 -2.47
N ALA A 111 8.03 -14.26 -2.99
CA ALA A 111 8.10 -15.51 -2.25
C ALA A 111 9.46 -16.18 -2.48
N ARG A 112 10.05 -16.73 -1.43
CA ARG A 112 11.27 -17.50 -1.48
C ARG A 112 11.00 -18.89 -0.91
N ARG A 113 11.38 -19.95 -1.66
CA ARG A 113 11.35 -21.30 -1.12
C ARG A 113 12.37 -21.41 0.01
N ILE A 114 11.91 -21.83 1.18
CA ILE A 114 12.76 -21.99 2.37
C ILE A 114 12.97 -23.47 2.74
N MET A 115 12.06 -24.35 2.30
CA MET A 115 12.21 -25.81 2.48
C MET A 115 11.41 -26.57 1.44
N ASP A 116 11.73 -27.85 1.28
CA ASP A 116 11.03 -28.84 0.50
C ASP A 116 10.94 -30.14 1.30
N GLY A 117 9.88 -30.92 1.15
CA GLY A 117 9.69 -32.13 1.92
C GLY A 117 8.51 -32.98 1.45
N THR A 118 8.43 -34.19 1.98
CA THR A 118 7.37 -35.15 1.68
C THR A 118 6.45 -35.32 2.88
N VAL A 119 5.15 -35.30 2.62
CA VAL A 119 4.11 -35.57 3.63
C VAL A 119 3.49 -36.95 3.36
N TYR A 120 3.48 -37.79 4.38
CA TYR A 120 2.84 -39.11 4.31
C TYR A 120 1.42 -39.02 4.84
N ILE A 121 0.44 -39.36 4.01
CA ILE A 121 -0.98 -39.41 4.39
C ILE A 121 -1.41 -40.88 4.57
N ARG A 122 -2.29 -41.15 5.56
CA ARG A 122 -2.93 -42.44 5.69
C ARG A 122 -3.91 -42.64 4.52
N ARG A 123 -3.89 -43.81 3.94
CA ARG A 123 -4.92 -44.29 3.00
C ARG A 123 -6.13 -44.77 3.76
#